data_1fd3c39f8fc571794379d43df589fafb
#
_entry.id   1fd3c39f8fc571794379d43df589fafb
#
_cell.length_a   1.000
_cell.length_b   1.000
_cell.length_c   1.000
_cell.angle_alpha   90.00
_cell.angle_beta   90.00
_cell.angle_gamma   90.00
#
_symmetry.space_group_name_H-M   'P 1'
#
loop_
_entity.id
_entity.type
_entity.pdbx_description
1 polymer ?
#
loop_
_entity_poly.entity_id
_entity_poly.type
_entity_poly.pdbx_seq_one_letter_code
_entity_poly.pdbx_strand_id
1 'polypeptide(L)'
;RQLVEFLLRTGSIDSRFTGFDRANEGARIHRRLQKAAGEGYAAEVFLSGEREAAGIPFTIEGRADGIFTDEAGVTVIDEIKTTAVPADDIAEDMNPCHWAQGMVYGALYGRQQGLEKLDVRLTYYQIDTDDILRFVRHFTLKELEAFLQDLLEQYAPWAQRQLAWKEQRGVSLSALDFPFPAYRPGQRALAGEVYRACTAAPSKSGVRLFCQAPTGIGKTMSVLFPALRAIGTGCGEKLFYLTARNTTQSAAEDAIARLRASDPKLALRSVTLTAKEKVCLHPDAEGHPACLPELCPYANGYYDRVNTALKALLDDGTGRFRSEERRV
;
A
#
# COMPACT_ATOMS: atom_id res chain seq x y z
N ARG A 1 -9.39 1.22 4.61
CA ARG A 1 -8.38 0.38 5.24
C ARG A 1 -6.99 0.99 5.11
N GLN A 2 -6.48 1.24 3.90
CA GLN A 2 -5.10 1.73 3.69
C GLN A 2 -4.80 3.03 4.45
N LEU A 3 -5.69 4.02 4.43
CA LEU A 3 -5.54 5.28 5.15
C LEU A 3 -5.41 5.05 6.65
N VAL A 4 -6.33 4.27 7.21
CA VAL A 4 -6.38 3.96 8.64
C VAL A 4 -5.12 3.21 9.10
N GLU A 5 -4.73 2.14 8.39
CA GLU A 5 -3.52 1.38 8.72
C GLU A 5 -2.25 2.22 8.58
N PHE A 6 -2.19 3.12 7.60
CA PHE A 6 -1.03 3.99 7.42
C PHE A 6 -0.86 4.97 8.59
N LEU A 7 -1.95 5.53 9.11
CA LEU A 7 -1.89 6.56 10.16
C LEU A 7 -1.90 5.99 11.58
N LEU A 8 -2.71 4.94 11.81
CA LEU A 8 -3.05 4.51 13.17
C LEU A 8 -2.47 3.14 13.56
N ARG A 9 -1.86 2.42 12.63
CA ARG A 9 -1.28 1.11 12.97
C ARG A 9 -0.08 1.28 13.88
N THR A 10 -0.11 0.63 15.02
CA THR A 10 0.92 0.63 16.06
C THR A 10 1.41 -0.78 16.36
N GLY A 11 2.44 -0.91 17.19
CA GLY A 11 2.93 -2.17 17.71
C GLY A 11 3.89 -2.89 16.78
N SER A 12 3.92 -4.19 16.90
CA SER A 12 5.00 -5.06 16.40
C SER A 12 4.60 -5.87 15.18
N ILE A 13 5.60 -6.33 14.43
CA ILE A 13 5.41 -7.44 13.47
C ILE A 13 5.52 -8.75 14.25
N ASP A 14 4.55 -9.64 14.06
CA ASP A 14 4.59 -10.99 14.57
C ASP A 14 4.38 -12.00 13.44
N SER A 15 5.42 -12.78 13.14
CA SER A 15 5.40 -13.74 12.04
C SER A 15 4.53 -14.97 12.31
N ARG A 16 4.14 -15.24 13.56
CA ARG A 16 3.21 -16.33 13.93
C ARG A 16 1.82 -16.10 13.34
N PHE A 17 1.45 -14.83 13.12
CA PHE A 17 0.13 -14.43 12.64
C PHE A 17 0.10 -14.02 11.16
N THR A 18 1.13 -14.37 10.38
CA THR A 18 1.21 -14.09 8.95
C THR A 18 1.17 -15.38 8.13
N GLY A 19 0.38 -15.41 7.05
CA GLY A 19 0.34 -16.55 6.12
C GLY A 19 -0.72 -16.37 5.03
N PHE A 20 -0.45 -16.90 3.84
CA PHE A 20 -1.36 -16.85 2.71
C PHE A 20 -2.66 -17.66 2.96
N ASP A 21 -2.55 -18.77 3.65
CA ASP A 21 -3.69 -19.64 3.98
C ASP A 21 -4.69 -18.95 4.90
N ARG A 22 -4.21 -18.12 5.83
CA ARG A 22 -5.07 -17.32 6.74
C ARG A 22 -5.91 -16.26 6.03
N ALA A 23 -5.38 -15.65 4.96
CA ALA A 23 -6.14 -14.67 4.18
C ALA A 23 -7.34 -15.33 3.47
N ASN A 24 -7.14 -16.53 2.91
CA ASN A 24 -8.19 -17.31 2.27
C ASN A 24 -9.22 -17.83 3.28
N GLU A 25 -8.76 -18.26 4.45
CA GLU A 25 -9.62 -18.70 5.54
C GLU A 25 -10.46 -17.54 6.07
N GLY A 26 -9.86 -16.37 6.31
CA GLY A 26 -10.56 -15.16 6.71
C GLY A 26 -11.70 -14.80 5.74
N ALA A 27 -11.41 -14.79 4.43
CA ALA A 27 -12.43 -14.52 3.42
C ALA A 27 -13.58 -15.55 3.40
N ARG A 28 -13.29 -16.82 3.72
CA ARG A 28 -14.31 -17.86 3.85
C ARG A 28 -15.19 -17.64 5.09
N ILE A 29 -14.57 -17.27 6.20
CA ILE A 29 -15.27 -16.97 7.47
C ILE A 29 -16.16 -15.75 7.30
N HIS A 30 -15.68 -14.66 6.71
CA HIS A 30 -16.50 -13.47 6.44
C HIS A 30 -17.76 -13.85 5.67
N ARG A 31 -17.64 -14.57 4.56
CA ARG A 31 -18.81 -15.01 3.77
C ARG A 31 -19.76 -15.91 4.55
N ARG A 32 -19.25 -16.75 5.46
CA ARG A 32 -20.09 -17.60 6.34
C ARG A 32 -20.89 -16.76 7.32
N LEU A 33 -20.25 -15.79 7.98
CA LEU A 33 -20.90 -14.91 8.94
C LEU A 33 -21.92 -13.99 8.27
N GLN A 34 -21.58 -13.41 7.13
CA GLN A 34 -22.48 -12.58 6.32
C GLN A 34 -23.73 -13.35 5.88
N LYS A 35 -23.56 -14.60 5.43
CA LYS A 35 -24.70 -15.46 5.06
C LYS A 35 -25.55 -15.86 6.26
N ALA A 36 -24.95 -16.09 7.41
CA ALA A 36 -25.65 -16.46 8.64
C ALA A 36 -26.42 -15.29 9.28
N ALA A 37 -26.06 -14.05 8.94
CA ALA A 37 -26.72 -12.85 9.44
C ALA A 37 -28.18 -12.68 8.96
N GLY A 38 -28.58 -13.38 7.88
CA GLY A 38 -29.96 -13.47 7.42
C GLY A 38 -30.42 -12.30 6.56
N GLU A 39 -31.74 -12.18 6.40
CA GLU A 39 -32.36 -11.10 5.62
C GLU A 39 -32.17 -9.75 6.30
N GLY A 40 -31.93 -8.70 5.48
CA GLY A 40 -31.67 -7.34 6.00
C GLY A 40 -30.21 -7.02 6.25
N TYR A 41 -29.31 -8.00 6.17
CA TYR A 41 -27.86 -7.78 6.25
C TYR A 41 -27.29 -7.56 4.84
N ALA A 42 -26.90 -6.32 4.52
CA ALA A 42 -26.23 -6.00 3.27
C ALA A 42 -24.73 -6.25 3.41
N ALA A 43 -24.22 -7.30 2.74
CA ALA A 43 -22.82 -7.68 2.77
C ALA A 43 -22.00 -6.95 1.70
N GLU A 44 -20.71 -6.70 1.98
CA GLU A 44 -19.73 -6.16 1.02
C GLU A 44 -20.18 -4.84 0.36
N VAL A 45 -20.72 -3.91 1.16
CA VAL A 45 -21.27 -2.65 0.66
C VAL A 45 -20.15 -1.70 0.24
N PHE A 46 -20.09 -1.38 -1.05
CA PHE A 46 -19.16 -0.38 -1.57
C PHE A 46 -19.60 1.03 -1.17
N LEU A 47 -18.68 1.79 -0.60
CA LEU A 47 -18.87 3.15 -0.14
C LEU A 47 -17.82 4.05 -0.79
N SER A 48 -18.24 5.24 -1.23
CA SER A 48 -17.35 6.26 -1.79
C SER A 48 -17.82 7.63 -1.34
N GLY A 49 -16.89 8.54 -1.11
CA GLY A 49 -17.20 9.91 -0.76
C GLY A 49 -16.05 10.86 -1.03
N GLU A 50 -16.36 12.10 -1.33
CA GLU A 50 -15.39 13.16 -1.55
C GLU A 50 -15.31 14.06 -0.32
N ARG A 51 -14.09 14.46 0.03
CA ARG A 51 -13.76 15.38 1.13
C ARG A 51 -12.59 16.25 0.72
N GLU A 52 -12.48 17.38 1.37
CA GLU A 52 -11.32 18.27 1.23
C GLU A 52 -10.61 18.40 2.58
N ALA A 53 -9.29 18.32 2.57
CA ALA A 53 -8.45 18.60 3.72
C ALA A 53 -7.17 19.32 3.28
N ALA A 54 -6.82 20.41 3.96
CA ALA A 54 -5.65 21.26 3.65
C ALA A 54 -5.58 21.69 2.17
N GLY A 55 -6.73 21.98 1.55
CA GLY A 55 -6.83 22.39 0.14
C GLY A 55 -6.64 21.26 -0.89
N ILE A 56 -6.66 20.00 -0.44
CA ILE A 56 -6.52 18.83 -1.30
C ILE A 56 -7.86 18.09 -1.36
N PRO A 57 -8.41 17.81 -2.56
CA PRO A 57 -9.56 16.95 -2.72
C PRO A 57 -9.15 15.47 -2.55
N PHE A 58 -9.87 14.75 -1.70
CA PHE A 58 -9.72 13.33 -1.47
C PHE A 58 -10.98 12.58 -1.90
N THR A 59 -10.81 11.52 -2.67
CA THR A 59 -11.84 10.50 -2.88
C THR A 59 -11.54 9.32 -1.96
N ILE A 60 -12.44 9.05 -1.01
CA ILE A 60 -12.32 7.96 -0.06
C ILE A 60 -13.23 6.83 -0.52
N GLU A 61 -12.66 5.68 -0.75
CA GLU A 61 -13.39 4.48 -1.18
C GLU A 61 -13.10 3.32 -0.24
N GLY A 62 -14.10 2.48 -0.05
CA GLY A 62 -13.96 1.28 0.74
C GLY A 62 -15.13 0.35 0.60
N ARG A 63 -15.06 -0.77 1.30
CA ARG A 63 -16.11 -1.78 1.31
C ARG A 63 -16.33 -2.21 2.75
N ALA A 64 -17.52 -1.90 3.29
CA ALA A 64 -17.94 -2.35 4.61
C ALA A 64 -18.28 -3.84 4.53
N ASP A 65 -17.85 -4.63 5.51
CA ASP A 65 -18.13 -6.06 5.58
C ASP A 65 -19.63 -6.32 5.67
N GLY A 66 -20.36 -5.47 6.43
CA GLY A 66 -21.80 -5.55 6.53
C GLY A 66 -22.47 -4.26 6.99
N ILE A 67 -23.70 -4.07 6.55
CA ILE A 67 -24.57 -3.00 7.01
C ILE A 67 -25.97 -3.57 7.23
N PHE A 68 -26.60 -3.29 8.35
CA PHE A 68 -27.95 -3.73 8.68
C PHE A 68 -28.65 -2.75 9.62
N THR A 69 -29.93 -2.93 9.82
CA THR A 69 -30.71 -2.21 10.84
C THR A 69 -31.02 -3.16 11.99
N ASP A 70 -30.75 -2.76 13.21
CA ASP A 70 -31.05 -3.56 14.39
C ASP A 70 -32.53 -3.55 14.75
N GLU A 71 -32.91 -4.28 15.81
CA GLU A 71 -34.30 -4.36 16.30
C GLU A 71 -34.86 -3.00 16.82
N ALA A 72 -33.95 -2.09 17.21
CA ALA A 72 -34.34 -0.74 17.64
C ALA A 72 -34.47 0.25 16.47
N GLY A 73 -34.22 -0.21 15.21
CA GLY A 73 -34.26 0.62 14.01
C GLY A 73 -32.99 1.45 13.81
N VAL A 74 -31.90 1.14 14.51
CA VAL A 74 -30.62 1.82 14.36
C VAL A 74 -29.79 1.13 13.27
N THR A 75 -29.23 1.92 12.37
CA THR A 75 -28.27 1.42 11.36
C THR A 75 -26.95 1.02 12.02
N VAL A 76 -26.47 -0.15 11.71
CA VAL A 76 -25.21 -0.73 12.23
C VAL A 76 -24.25 -0.99 11.08
N ILE A 77 -23.04 -0.47 11.18
CA ILE A 77 -21.89 -0.83 10.33
C ILE A 77 -21.14 -1.96 11.01
N ASP A 78 -21.04 -3.11 10.39
CA ASP A 78 -20.38 -4.29 10.93
C ASP A 78 -19.00 -4.50 10.26
N GLU A 79 -17.96 -4.51 11.06
CA GLU A 79 -16.59 -4.79 10.63
C GLU A 79 -16.16 -6.14 11.21
N ILE A 80 -15.94 -7.12 10.35
CA ILE A 80 -15.62 -8.48 10.72
C ILE A 80 -14.11 -8.69 10.74
N LYS A 81 -13.59 -9.32 11.78
CA LYS A 81 -12.18 -9.67 11.92
C LYS A 81 -12.00 -11.12 12.37
N THR A 82 -11.08 -11.82 11.73
CA THR A 82 -10.64 -13.14 12.19
C THR A 82 -9.37 -13.01 13.01
N THR A 83 -9.28 -13.74 14.10
CA THR A 83 -8.13 -13.72 15.00
C THR A 83 -7.82 -15.11 15.54
N ALA A 84 -6.53 -15.36 15.86
CA ALA A 84 -6.08 -16.53 16.62
C ALA A 84 -5.81 -16.19 18.09
N VAL A 85 -6.08 -14.95 18.52
CA VAL A 85 -6.02 -14.57 19.93
C VAL A 85 -7.06 -15.39 20.69
N PRO A 86 -6.72 -15.99 21.86
CA PRO A 86 -7.70 -16.70 22.69
C PRO A 86 -8.93 -15.83 22.98
N ALA A 87 -10.12 -16.44 23.04
CA ALA A 87 -11.37 -15.69 23.18
C ALA A 87 -11.39 -14.80 24.42
N ASP A 88 -10.83 -15.27 25.54
CA ASP A 88 -10.73 -14.53 26.80
C ASP A 88 -9.81 -13.30 26.74
N ASP A 89 -8.88 -13.29 25.77
CA ASP A 89 -7.93 -12.19 25.57
C ASP A 89 -8.39 -11.20 24.47
N ILE A 90 -9.53 -11.46 23.82
CA ILE A 90 -10.09 -10.56 22.82
C ILE A 90 -10.74 -9.37 23.51
N ALA A 91 -10.09 -8.22 23.46
CA ALA A 91 -10.59 -6.97 24.04
C ALA A 91 -11.14 -6.02 22.97
N GLU A 92 -12.03 -5.14 23.40
CA GLU A 92 -12.65 -4.13 22.55
C GLU A 92 -11.64 -3.19 21.89
N ASP A 93 -10.57 -2.86 22.60
CA ASP A 93 -9.51 -1.93 22.21
C ASP A 93 -8.25 -2.62 21.67
N MET A 94 -8.32 -3.93 21.42
CA MET A 94 -7.20 -4.76 20.96
C MET A 94 -6.49 -4.17 19.73
N ASN A 95 -7.25 -3.55 18.82
CA ASN A 95 -6.69 -2.91 17.64
C ASN A 95 -7.49 -1.67 17.22
N PRO A 96 -6.96 -0.46 17.45
CA PRO A 96 -7.66 0.78 17.13
C PRO A 96 -7.99 0.95 15.64
N CYS A 97 -7.21 0.31 14.75
CA CYS A 97 -7.50 0.35 13.32
C CYS A 97 -8.82 -0.32 12.95
N HIS A 98 -9.29 -1.28 13.72
CA HIS A 98 -10.56 -1.97 13.43
C HIS A 98 -11.75 -1.02 13.67
N TRP A 99 -11.78 -0.32 14.81
CA TRP A 99 -12.76 0.73 15.06
C TRP A 99 -12.70 1.83 14.02
N ALA A 100 -11.51 2.32 13.74
CA ALA A 100 -11.29 3.38 12.76
C ALA A 100 -11.81 3.02 11.36
N GLN A 101 -11.70 1.76 10.94
CA GLN A 101 -12.29 1.28 9.68
C GLN A 101 -13.82 1.42 9.69
N GLY A 102 -14.48 0.87 10.71
CA GLY A 102 -15.94 0.96 10.86
C GLY A 102 -16.40 2.41 10.97
N MET A 103 -15.69 3.26 11.70
CA MET A 103 -16.02 4.70 11.83
C MET A 103 -15.92 5.41 10.48
N VAL A 104 -14.89 5.15 9.67
CA VAL A 104 -14.78 5.72 8.30
C VAL A 104 -15.96 5.28 7.43
N TYR A 105 -16.34 4.00 7.49
CA TYR A 105 -17.50 3.51 6.74
C TYR A 105 -18.81 4.12 7.26
N GLY A 106 -18.92 4.29 8.58
CA GLY A 106 -20.04 4.98 9.21
C GLY A 106 -20.16 6.43 8.74
N ALA A 107 -19.05 7.18 8.66
CA ALA A 107 -19.04 8.55 8.13
C ALA A 107 -19.51 8.63 6.67
N LEU A 108 -19.06 7.69 5.84
CA LEU A 108 -19.44 7.65 4.43
C LEU A 108 -20.90 7.27 4.25
N TYR A 109 -21.34 6.18 4.88
CA TYR A 109 -22.71 5.68 4.77
C TYR A 109 -23.72 6.62 5.41
N GLY A 110 -23.47 7.09 6.64
CA GLY A 110 -24.36 7.99 7.36
C GLY A 110 -24.62 9.26 6.58
N ARG A 111 -23.60 9.85 5.95
CA ARG A 111 -23.77 11.02 5.08
C ARG A 111 -24.60 10.70 3.82
N GLN A 112 -24.33 9.56 3.16
CA GLN A 112 -25.05 9.14 1.96
C GLN A 112 -26.55 8.94 2.24
N GLN A 113 -26.89 8.44 3.43
CA GLN A 113 -28.26 8.13 3.85
C GLN A 113 -28.93 9.26 4.66
N GLY A 114 -28.22 10.34 4.98
CA GLY A 114 -28.73 11.45 5.78
C GLY A 114 -29.07 11.04 7.22
N LEU A 115 -28.30 10.11 7.82
CA LEU A 115 -28.48 9.65 9.18
C LEU A 115 -27.93 10.66 10.18
N GLU A 116 -28.59 10.82 11.33
CA GLU A 116 -28.05 11.64 12.43
C GLU A 116 -27.13 10.83 13.36
N LYS A 117 -27.42 9.55 13.50
CA LYS A 117 -26.69 8.61 14.37
C LYS A 117 -26.66 7.22 13.74
N LEU A 118 -25.67 6.44 14.10
CA LEU A 118 -25.54 5.03 13.74
C LEU A 118 -24.57 4.32 14.69
N ASP A 119 -24.59 3.01 14.64
CA ASP A 119 -23.71 2.19 15.43
C ASP A 119 -22.59 1.59 14.57
N VAL A 120 -21.43 1.40 15.17
CA VAL A 120 -20.35 0.59 14.62
C VAL A 120 -20.20 -0.65 15.48
N ARG A 121 -20.19 -1.81 14.86
CA ARG A 121 -19.97 -3.11 15.51
C ARG A 121 -18.68 -3.72 15.03
N LEU A 122 -17.83 -4.18 15.94
CA LEU A 122 -16.74 -5.09 15.65
C LEU A 122 -17.19 -6.52 15.92
N THR A 123 -17.06 -7.39 14.94
CA THR A 123 -17.34 -8.81 15.04
C THR A 123 -16.02 -9.58 14.92
N TYR A 124 -15.48 -10.06 16.04
CA TYR A 124 -14.32 -10.93 16.07
C TYR A 124 -14.74 -12.40 15.99
N TYR A 125 -14.08 -13.12 15.09
CA TYR A 125 -14.21 -14.56 14.98
C TYR A 125 -12.88 -15.21 15.35
N GLN A 126 -12.88 -16.00 16.41
CA GLN A 126 -11.73 -16.79 16.84
C GLN A 126 -11.64 -18.07 15.99
N ILE A 127 -10.51 -18.29 15.33
CA ILE A 127 -10.38 -19.29 14.26
C ILE A 127 -10.24 -20.74 14.79
N ASP A 128 -9.77 -20.93 16.03
CA ASP A 128 -9.53 -22.25 16.61
C ASP A 128 -10.74 -22.79 17.38
N THR A 129 -11.57 -21.89 17.95
CA THR A 129 -12.73 -22.27 18.79
C THR A 129 -14.08 -21.97 18.17
N ASP A 130 -14.11 -21.27 17.03
CA ASP A 130 -15.32 -20.77 16.37
C ASP A 130 -16.12 -19.74 17.20
N ASP A 131 -15.53 -19.18 18.25
CA ASP A 131 -16.18 -18.17 19.08
C ASP A 131 -16.36 -16.86 18.34
N ILE A 132 -17.50 -16.20 18.60
CA ILE A 132 -17.86 -14.90 18.01
C ILE A 132 -18.08 -13.90 19.12
N LEU A 133 -17.23 -12.89 19.20
CA LEU A 133 -17.36 -11.78 20.12
C LEU A 133 -17.75 -10.51 19.36
N ARG A 134 -18.70 -9.75 19.94
CA ARG A 134 -19.20 -8.52 19.33
C ARG A 134 -19.11 -7.37 20.31
N PHE A 135 -18.54 -6.27 19.82
CA PHE A 135 -18.47 -5.01 20.54
C PHE A 135 -19.21 -3.94 19.72
N VAL A 136 -19.99 -3.10 20.36
CA VAL A 136 -20.79 -2.06 19.70
C VAL A 136 -20.47 -0.71 20.32
N ARG A 137 -20.26 0.31 19.48
CA ARG A 137 -20.16 1.71 19.87
C ARG A 137 -21.17 2.55 19.12
N HIS A 138 -21.76 3.50 19.83
CA HIS A 138 -22.74 4.41 19.31
C HIS A 138 -22.09 5.72 18.90
N PHE A 139 -22.44 6.24 17.74
CA PHE A 139 -21.89 7.47 17.22
C PHE A 139 -22.96 8.38 16.64
N THR A 140 -22.78 9.68 16.79
CA THR A 140 -23.44 10.65 15.94
C THR A 140 -22.69 10.78 14.61
N LEU A 141 -23.38 11.15 13.54
CA LEU A 141 -22.74 11.40 12.26
C LEU A 141 -21.65 12.49 12.37
N LYS A 142 -21.91 13.50 13.20
CA LYS A 142 -20.95 14.59 13.42
C LYS A 142 -19.63 14.09 14.00
N GLU A 143 -19.65 13.16 14.94
CA GLU A 143 -18.44 12.56 15.52
C GLU A 143 -17.67 11.76 14.46
N LEU A 144 -18.38 10.97 13.65
CA LEU A 144 -17.75 10.18 12.57
C LEU A 144 -17.15 11.05 11.46
N GLU A 145 -17.86 12.12 11.08
CA GLU A 145 -17.34 13.08 10.09
C GLU A 145 -16.14 13.84 10.62
N ALA A 146 -16.14 14.25 11.89
CA ALA A 146 -14.99 14.90 12.53
C ALA A 146 -13.80 13.95 12.59
N PHE A 147 -14.00 12.68 12.92
CA PHE A 147 -12.95 11.66 12.92
C PHE A 147 -12.36 11.46 11.52
N LEU A 148 -13.20 11.33 10.49
CA LEU A 148 -12.72 11.18 9.12
C LEU A 148 -11.95 12.42 8.67
N GLN A 149 -12.42 13.62 9.00
CA GLN A 149 -11.74 14.87 8.65
C GLN A 149 -10.36 14.96 9.32
N ASP A 150 -10.25 14.60 10.61
CA ASP A 150 -8.98 14.56 11.33
C ASP A 150 -7.98 13.59 10.68
N LEU A 151 -8.42 12.39 10.28
CA LEU A 151 -7.56 11.45 9.55
C LEU A 151 -7.05 12.04 8.23
N LEU A 152 -7.88 12.76 7.49
CA LEU A 152 -7.48 13.37 6.23
C LEU A 152 -6.50 14.52 6.45
N GLU A 153 -6.69 15.32 7.49
CA GLU A 153 -5.76 16.38 7.87
C GLU A 153 -4.40 15.83 8.30
N GLN A 154 -4.37 14.73 9.04
CA GLN A 154 -3.13 14.02 9.37
C GLN A 154 -2.43 13.42 8.13
N TYR A 155 -3.18 12.98 7.13
CA TYR A 155 -2.63 12.45 5.89
C TYR A 155 -2.23 13.53 4.88
N ALA A 156 -2.83 14.71 4.93
CA ALA A 156 -2.61 15.78 3.96
C ALA A 156 -1.14 16.14 3.71
N PRO A 157 -0.23 16.20 4.70
CA PRO A 157 1.19 16.46 4.46
C PRO A 157 1.86 15.38 3.58
N TRP A 158 1.43 14.13 3.69
CA TRP A 158 1.90 13.03 2.85
C TRP A 158 1.39 13.17 1.42
N ALA A 159 0.12 13.52 1.26
CA ALA A 159 -0.50 13.77 -0.04
C ALA A 159 0.16 14.96 -0.75
N GLN A 160 0.39 16.08 -0.04
CA GLN A 160 1.10 17.25 -0.58
C GLN A 160 2.49 16.88 -1.09
N ARG A 161 3.25 16.12 -0.28
CA ARG A 161 4.57 15.63 -0.67
C ARG A 161 4.52 14.75 -1.91
N GLN A 162 3.49 13.89 -2.02
CA GLN A 162 3.30 13.04 -3.19
C GLN A 162 2.96 13.83 -4.44
N LEU A 163 2.09 14.83 -4.35
CA LEU A 163 1.71 15.69 -5.46
C LEU A 163 2.91 16.50 -5.97
N ALA A 164 3.64 17.16 -5.06
CA ALA A 164 4.85 17.90 -5.41
C ALA A 164 5.92 17.00 -6.06
N TRP A 165 6.10 15.79 -5.51
CA TRP A 165 7.00 14.80 -6.13
C TRP A 165 6.56 14.38 -7.52
N LYS A 166 5.27 14.14 -7.74
CA LYS A 166 4.71 13.74 -9.03
C LYS A 166 4.96 14.81 -10.09
N GLU A 167 4.77 16.07 -9.75
CA GLU A 167 5.04 17.20 -10.62
C GLU A 167 6.53 17.32 -10.96
N GLN A 168 7.40 17.38 -9.93
CA GLN A 168 8.85 17.46 -10.10
C GLN A 168 9.38 16.30 -10.93
N ARG A 169 8.94 15.08 -10.66
CA ARG A 169 9.30 13.87 -11.41
C ARG A 169 8.86 13.99 -12.88
N GLY A 170 7.64 14.43 -13.13
CA GLY A 170 7.09 14.60 -14.47
C GLY A 170 7.96 15.52 -15.32
N VAL A 171 8.27 16.70 -14.81
CA VAL A 171 9.16 17.67 -15.48
C VAL A 171 10.53 17.08 -15.73
N SER A 172 11.15 16.51 -14.70
CA SER A 172 12.52 15.98 -14.78
C SER A 172 12.63 14.81 -15.75
N LEU A 173 11.73 13.81 -15.65
CA LEU A 173 11.80 12.63 -16.53
C LEU A 173 11.39 12.92 -17.97
N SER A 174 10.52 13.90 -18.23
CA SER A 174 10.21 14.31 -19.62
C SER A 174 11.39 14.99 -20.31
N ALA A 175 12.26 15.65 -19.56
CA ALA A 175 13.48 16.29 -20.07
C ALA A 175 14.71 15.37 -20.11
N LEU A 176 14.59 14.13 -19.57
CA LEU A 176 15.72 13.21 -19.44
C LEU A 176 16.39 12.89 -20.78
N ASP A 177 17.68 13.12 -20.91
CA ASP A 177 18.48 12.81 -22.08
C ASP A 177 19.13 11.41 -22.00
N PHE A 178 19.49 10.89 -23.17
CA PHE A 178 20.20 9.62 -23.24
C PHE A 178 21.64 9.78 -22.67
N PRO A 179 22.07 8.95 -21.71
CA PRO A 179 23.28 9.22 -20.89
C PRO A 179 24.59 8.83 -21.60
N PHE A 180 24.59 8.71 -22.90
CA PHE A 180 25.78 8.41 -23.71
C PHE A 180 25.84 9.30 -24.94
N PRO A 181 27.05 9.59 -25.48
CA PRO A 181 27.20 10.44 -26.64
C PRO A 181 26.50 9.91 -27.91
N ALA A 182 26.36 8.58 -28.03
CA ALA A 182 25.69 7.94 -29.18
C ALA A 182 25.04 6.61 -28.78
N TYR A 183 24.04 6.23 -29.54
CA TYR A 183 23.45 4.90 -29.45
C TYR A 183 24.33 3.86 -30.14
N ARG A 184 24.41 2.66 -29.58
CA ARG A 184 24.99 1.49 -30.26
C ARG A 184 24.09 1.03 -31.42
N PRO A 185 24.61 0.30 -32.42
CA PRO A 185 23.78 -0.26 -33.49
C PRO A 185 22.58 -1.05 -32.93
N GLY A 186 21.38 -0.77 -33.42
CA GLY A 186 20.12 -1.36 -32.96
C GLY A 186 19.58 -0.85 -31.63
N GLN A 187 20.37 -0.19 -30.81
CA GLN A 187 19.95 0.28 -29.49
C GLN A 187 18.84 1.33 -29.56
N ARG A 188 18.91 2.28 -30.49
CA ARG A 188 17.90 3.33 -30.69
C ARG A 188 16.56 2.75 -31.15
N ALA A 189 16.60 1.75 -32.03
CA ALA A 189 15.40 1.06 -32.50
C ALA A 189 14.70 0.36 -31.34
N LEU A 190 15.43 -0.40 -30.53
CA LEU A 190 14.89 -1.07 -29.34
C LEU A 190 14.27 -0.07 -28.36
N ALA A 191 14.96 1.03 -28.07
CA ALA A 191 14.45 2.07 -27.16
C ALA A 191 13.15 2.72 -27.70
N GLY A 192 13.06 2.91 -29.02
CA GLY A 192 11.87 3.42 -29.68
C GLY A 192 10.68 2.48 -29.56
N GLU A 193 10.88 1.17 -29.71
CA GLU A 193 9.81 0.18 -29.52
C GLU A 193 9.32 0.14 -28.07
N VAL A 194 10.24 0.19 -27.11
CA VAL A 194 9.89 0.25 -25.68
C VAL A 194 9.07 1.52 -25.38
N TYR A 195 9.51 2.68 -25.89
CA TYR A 195 8.77 3.93 -25.67
C TYR A 195 7.35 3.84 -26.26
N ARG A 196 7.19 3.35 -27.50
CA ARG A 196 5.88 3.16 -28.13
C ARG A 196 5.00 2.19 -27.33
N ALA A 197 5.56 1.11 -26.83
CA ALA A 197 4.83 0.16 -25.99
C ALA A 197 4.33 0.80 -24.68
N CYS A 198 5.18 1.63 -24.04
CA CYS A 198 4.83 2.33 -22.80
C CYS A 198 3.79 3.45 -23.01
N THR A 199 3.77 4.09 -24.19
CA THR A 199 2.88 5.21 -24.51
C THR A 199 1.65 4.80 -25.32
N ALA A 200 1.50 3.51 -25.63
CA ALA A 200 0.32 2.99 -26.31
C ALA A 200 -0.96 3.25 -25.50
N ALA A 201 -2.05 3.45 -26.20
CA ALA A 201 -3.36 3.67 -25.57
C ALA A 201 -3.69 2.51 -24.60
N PRO A 202 -4.27 2.80 -23.43
CA PRO A 202 -4.66 1.77 -22.47
C PRO A 202 -5.58 0.72 -23.08
N SER A 203 -5.26 -0.56 -22.89
CA SER A 203 -6.12 -1.67 -23.27
C SER A 203 -6.36 -2.59 -22.07
N LYS A 204 -7.49 -3.32 -22.05
CA LYS A 204 -7.81 -4.26 -20.95
C LYS A 204 -6.74 -5.36 -20.76
N SER A 205 -6.05 -5.74 -21.84
CA SER A 205 -5.01 -6.78 -21.82
C SER A 205 -3.60 -6.23 -21.59
N GLY A 206 -3.44 -4.91 -21.54
CA GLY A 206 -2.13 -4.26 -21.55
C GLY A 206 -1.38 -4.44 -22.88
N VAL A 207 -0.15 -3.91 -22.95
CA VAL A 207 0.76 -4.08 -24.08
C VAL A 207 1.87 -5.05 -23.68
N ARG A 208 2.18 -6.01 -24.56
CA ARG A 208 3.28 -6.96 -24.38
C ARG A 208 4.28 -6.80 -25.51
N LEU A 209 5.53 -6.54 -25.17
CA LEU A 209 6.63 -6.41 -26.12
C LEU A 209 7.68 -7.48 -25.86
N PHE A 210 7.94 -8.33 -26.83
CA PHE A 210 9.00 -9.31 -26.79
C PHE A 210 10.19 -8.83 -27.61
N CYS A 211 11.35 -8.68 -26.97
CA CYS A 211 12.55 -8.16 -27.60
C CYS A 211 13.66 -9.21 -27.56
N GLN A 212 14.11 -9.66 -28.74
CA GLN A 212 15.31 -10.45 -28.89
C GLN A 212 16.43 -9.53 -29.40
N ALA A 213 17.51 -9.45 -28.62
CA ALA A 213 18.65 -8.60 -28.97
C ALA A 213 19.96 -9.26 -28.50
N PRO A 214 21.04 -9.10 -29.28
CA PRO A 214 22.36 -9.69 -28.94
C PRO A 214 22.92 -9.13 -27.63
N THR A 215 23.89 -9.83 -27.04
CA THR A 215 24.65 -9.31 -25.92
C THR A 215 25.45 -8.07 -26.34
N GLY A 216 25.69 -7.16 -25.39
CA GLY A 216 26.47 -5.95 -25.65
C GLY A 216 25.72 -4.76 -26.27
N ILE A 217 24.50 -4.93 -26.81
CA ILE A 217 23.71 -3.83 -27.38
C ILE A 217 23.26 -2.77 -26.34
N GLY A 218 23.35 -3.06 -25.04
CA GLY A 218 22.90 -2.15 -23.99
C GLY A 218 21.39 -2.26 -23.67
N LYS A 219 20.85 -3.49 -23.66
CA LYS A 219 19.42 -3.78 -23.41
C LYS A 219 18.86 -3.07 -22.20
N THR A 220 19.56 -3.09 -21.06
CA THR A 220 19.09 -2.47 -19.80
C THR A 220 18.77 -1.00 -19.97
N MET A 221 19.69 -0.23 -20.56
CA MET A 221 19.48 1.19 -20.82
C MET A 221 18.40 1.43 -21.89
N SER A 222 18.34 0.57 -22.92
CA SER A 222 17.31 0.63 -23.96
C SER A 222 15.90 0.36 -23.46
N VAL A 223 15.75 -0.22 -22.27
CA VAL A 223 14.44 -0.43 -21.61
C VAL A 223 14.19 0.64 -20.57
N LEU A 224 15.15 0.90 -19.66
CA LEU A 224 14.95 1.83 -18.55
C LEU A 224 14.77 3.28 -19.01
N PHE A 225 15.65 3.77 -19.89
CA PHE A 225 15.60 5.16 -20.35
C PHE A 225 14.26 5.54 -21.01
N PRO A 226 13.77 4.83 -22.04
CA PRO A 226 12.50 5.18 -22.67
C PRO A 226 11.29 4.97 -21.76
N ALA A 227 11.31 3.96 -20.88
CA ALA A 227 10.22 3.75 -19.91
C ALA A 227 10.15 4.89 -18.88
N LEU A 228 11.30 5.40 -18.39
CA LEU A 228 11.35 6.56 -17.52
C LEU A 228 10.86 7.82 -18.23
N ARG A 229 11.23 8.03 -19.49
CA ARG A 229 10.67 9.13 -20.30
C ARG A 229 9.15 9.03 -20.47
N ALA A 230 8.62 7.82 -20.69
CA ALA A 230 7.18 7.60 -20.77
C ALA A 230 6.47 7.94 -19.46
N ILE A 231 7.08 7.64 -18.30
CA ILE A 231 6.57 8.11 -17.00
C ILE A 231 6.56 9.64 -16.93
N GLY A 232 7.60 10.30 -17.44
CA GLY A 232 7.69 11.76 -17.52
C GLY A 232 6.56 12.39 -18.30
N THR A 233 6.07 11.73 -19.35
CA THR A 233 4.93 12.17 -20.16
C THR A 233 3.56 11.75 -19.61
N GLY A 234 3.50 11.16 -18.42
CA GLY A 234 2.27 10.76 -17.77
C GLY A 234 1.78 9.34 -18.14
N CYS A 235 2.55 8.58 -18.91
CA CYS A 235 2.18 7.22 -19.34
C CYS A 235 2.56 6.15 -18.32
N GLY A 236 2.26 6.37 -17.04
CA GLY A 236 2.53 5.44 -15.95
C GLY A 236 3.10 6.12 -14.72
N GLU A 237 3.08 5.41 -13.59
CA GLU A 237 3.54 5.95 -12.31
C GLU A 237 4.72 5.19 -11.73
N LYS A 238 4.86 3.92 -12.05
CA LYS A 238 5.86 3.01 -11.49
C LYS A 238 6.45 2.12 -12.57
N LEU A 239 7.72 1.79 -12.42
CA LEU A 239 8.44 0.82 -13.24
C LEU A 239 8.95 -0.30 -12.35
N PHE A 240 8.61 -1.54 -12.69
CA PHE A 240 9.16 -2.73 -12.06
C PHE A 240 10.16 -3.39 -13.01
N TYR A 241 11.44 -3.42 -12.61
CA TYR A 241 12.49 -4.12 -13.34
C TYR A 241 12.76 -5.46 -12.66
N LEU A 242 12.20 -6.53 -13.21
CA LEU A 242 12.28 -7.86 -12.64
C LEU A 242 13.47 -8.62 -13.23
N THR A 243 14.27 -9.28 -12.39
CA THR A 243 15.44 -10.05 -12.80
C THR A 243 15.45 -11.40 -12.11
N ALA A 244 15.84 -12.44 -12.87
CA ALA A 244 15.98 -13.79 -12.32
C ALA A 244 17.33 -14.02 -11.60
N ARG A 245 18.31 -13.12 -11.77
CA ARG A 245 19.68 -13.26 -11.24
C ARG A 245 20.18 -11.97 -10.61
N ASN A 246 20.96 -12.06 -9.55
CA ASN A 246 21.55 -10.91 -8.87
C ASN A 246 22.49 -10.10 -9.79
N THR A 247 23.23 -10.76 -10.70
CA THR A 247 24.09 -10.09 -11.67
C THR A 247 23.35 -9.19 -12.67
N THR A 248 22.08 -9.48 -12.95
CA THR A 248 21.24 -8.62 -13.80
C THR A 248 20.56 -7.51 -13.01
N GLN A 249 20.45 -7.65 -11.71
CA GLN A 249 19.99 -6.60 -10.81
C GLN A 249 21.03 -5.46 -10.76
N SER A 250 22.32 -5.75 -10.59
CA SER A 250 23.38 -4.74 -10.58
C SER A 250 23.42 -3.94 -11.89
N ALA A 251 23.15 -4.57 -13.04
CA ALA A 251 23.10 -3.88 -14.32
C ALA A 251 21.99 -2.81 -14.40
N ALA A 252 20.85 -3.03 -13.73
CA ALA A 252 19.79 -2.03 -13.62
C ALA A 252 20.18 -0.88 -12.67
N GLU A 253 20.82 -1.20 -11.53
CA GLU A 253 21.34 -0.19 -10.61
C GLU A 253 22.43 0.68 -11.26
N ASP A 254 23.35 0.08 -12.01
CA ASP A 254 24.41 0.80 -12.74
C ASP A 254 23.80 1.70 -13.82
N ALA A 255 22.76 1.26 -14.51
CA ALA A 255 22.05 2.09 -15.49
C ALA A 255 21.39 3.30 -14.83
N ILE A 256 20.72 3.13 -13.69
CA ILE A 256 20.11 4.21 -12.91
C ILE A 256 21.19 5.16 -12.37
N ALA A 257 22.30 4.62 -11.85
CA ALA A 257 23.42 5.42 -11.36
C ALA A 257 24.01 6.30 -12.49
N ARG A 258 24.12 5.76 -13.71
CA ARG A 258 24.60 6.51 -14.88
C ARG A 258 23.60 7.61 -15.30
N LEU A 259 22.30 7.36 -15.27
CA LEU A 259 21.30 8.38 -15.54
C LEU A 259 21.40 9.54 -14.53
N ARG A 260 21.59 9.23 -13.25
CA ARG A 260 21.80 10.26 -12.20
C ARG A 260 23.12 11.02 -12.37
N ALA A 261 24.17 10.33 -12.82
CA ALA A 261 25.45 10.98 -13.07
C ALA A 261 25.40 11.93 -14.28
N SER A 262 24.58 11.62 -15.29
CA SER A 262 24.36 12.49 -16.46
C SER A 262 23.46 13.67 -16.18
N ASP A 263 22.54 13.55 -15.21
CA ASP A 263 21.66 14.62 -14.74
C ASP A 263 21.60 14.62 -13.21
N PRO A 264 22.41 15.46 -12.52
CA PRO A 264 22.40 15.57 -11.07
C PRO A 264 21.07 16.07 -10.47
N LYS A 265 20.20 16.67 -11.29
CA LYS A 265 18.87 17.13 -10.87
C LYS A 265 17.77 16.13 -11.14
N LEU A 266 18.11 14.94 -11.60
CA LEU A 266 17.17 13.91 -11.96
C LEU A 266 16.27 13.52 -10.77
N ALA A 267 14.99 13.86 -10.85
CA ALA A 267 13.98 13.49 -9.87
C ALA A 267 13.53 12.04 -10.09
N LEU A 268 14.34 11.10 -9.66
CA LEU A 268 14.10 9.66 -9.76
C LEU A 268 14.28 9.00 -8.38
N ARG A 269 13.23 8.32 -7.93
CA ARG A 269 13.32 7.42 -6.76
C ARG A 269 13.41 5.98 -7.25
N SER A 270 14.34 5.23 -6.69
CA SER A 270 14.49 3.81 -6.98
C SER A 270 14.64 3.02 -5.69
N VAL A 271 14.07 1.83 -5.66
CA VAL A 271 14.22 0.88 -4.55
C VAL A 271 14.66 -0.46 -5.12
N THR A 272 15.67 -1.05 -4.51
CA THR A 272 16.08 -2.43 -4.76
C THR A 272 15.50 -3.31 -3.67
N LEU A 273 14.65 -4.25 -4.06
CA LEU A 273 14.05 -5.21 -3.14
C LEU A 273 14.85 -6.50 -3.12
N THR A 274 15.31 -6.88 -1.96
CA THR A 274 16.01 -8.14 -1.70
C THR A 274 15.16 -9.02 -0.81
N ALA A 275 15.20 -10.32 -1.01
CA ALA A 275 14.46 -11.28 -0.21
C ALA A 275 14.79 -11.13 1.28
N LYS A 276 13.80 -11.25 2.15
CA LYS A 276 13.91 -11.03 3.60
C LYS A 276 14.99 -11.90 4.24
N GLU A 277 15.13 -13.12 3.77
CA GLU A 277 16.15 -14.09 4.23
C GLU A 277 17.58 -13.60 4.04
N LYS A 278 17.81 -12.76 3.02
CA LYS A 278 19.15 -12.22 2.70
C LYS A 278 19.47 -10.93 3.45
N VAL A 279 18.47 -10.24 3.98
CA VAL A 279 18.63 -8.91 4.59
C VAL A 279 18.20 -8.86 6.05
N CYS A 280 17.81 -9.99 6.62
CA CYS A 280 17.45 -10.09 8.02
C CYS A 280 18.69 -9.82 8.89
N LEU A 281 18.59 -8.83 9.79
CA LEU A 281 19.68 -8.47 10.71
C LEU A 281 19.64 -9.30 12.00
N HIS A 282 18.55 -10.06 12.22
CA HIS A 282 18.34 -10.87 13.42
C HIS A 282 17.68 -12.20 13.04
N PRO A 283 18.38 -13.08 12.31
CA PRO A 283 17.86 -14.40 11.99
C PRO A 283 17.80 -15.29 13.24
N ASP A 284 17.00 -16.34 13.19
CA ASP A 284 17.00 -17.42 14.19
C ASP A 284 18.27 -18.27 14.10
N ALA A 285 18.33 -19.33 14.94
CA ALA A 285 19.49 -20.23 14.97
C ALA A 285 19.71 -21.02 13.66
N GLU A 286 18.67 -21.19 12.87
CA GLU A 286 18.67 -21.83 11.55
C GLU A 286 18.96 -20.87 10.40
N GLY A 287 19.11 -19.57 10.69
CA GLY A 287 19.38 -18.53 9.71
C GLY A 287 18.11 -17.99 9.01
N HIS A 288 16.93 -18.27 9.52
CA HIS A 288 15.66 -17.79 8.95
C HIS A 288 15.16 -16.51 9.65
N PRO A 289 14.44 -15.64 8.94
CA PRO A 289 13.84 -14.44 9.55
C PRO A 289 12.65 -14.80 10.44
N ALA A 290 12.84 -14.87 11.73
CA ALA A 290 11.79 -15.02 12.73
C ALA A 290 11.47 -13.65 13.32
N CYS A 291 10.36 -13.01 12.86
CA CYS A 291 9.90 -11.74 13.43
C CYS A 291 8.99 -12.01 14.63
N LEU A 292 9.60 -12.30 15.77
CA LEU A 292 8.94 -12.46 17.07
C LEU A 292 9.24 -11.22 17.92
N PRO A 293 8.24 -10.44 18.35
CA PRO A 293 8.46 -9.17 19.06
C PRO A 293 9.32 -9.30 20.31
N GLU A 294 9.16 -10.41 21.02
CA GLU A 294 9.91 -10.74 22.24
C GLU A 294 11.40 -11.07 21.99
N LEU A 295 11.75 -11.47 20.77
CA LEU A 295 13.11 -11.88 20.43
C LEU A 295 13.80 -10.93 19.45
N CYS A 296 13.05 -10.29 18.56
CA CYS A 296 13.60 -9.46 17.49
C CYS A 296 13.36 -7.96 17.75
N PRO A 297 14.42 -7.17 18.04
CA PRO A 297 14.30 -5.75 18.31
C PRO A 297 13.77 -4.94 17.10
N TYR A 298 13.94 -5.46 15.89
CA TYR A 298 13.41 -4.83 14.67
C TYR A 298 11.93 -5.10 14.47
N ALA A 299 11.41 -6.22 14.96
CA ALA A 299 10.00 -6.56 14.93
C ALA A 299 9.22 -5.83 16.02
N ASN A 300 9.83 -5.67 17.22
CA ASN A 300 9.22 -4.97 18.35
C ASN A 300 9.00 -3.48 18.02
N GLY A 301 7.75 -3.00 18.14
CA GLY A 301 7.36 -1.63 17.86
C GLY A 301 7.64 -1.18 16.42
N TYR A 302 7.62 -2.08 15.45
CA TYR A 302 7.91 -1.77 14.04
C TYR A 302 6.98 -0.69 13.49
N TYR A 303 5.68 -0.84 13.72
CA TYR A 303 4.69 0.09 13.18
C TYR A 303 4.75 1.47 13.84
N ASP A 304 5.25 1.57 15.06
CA ASP A 304 5.44 2.84 15.76
C ASP A 304 6.56 3.68 15.14
N ARG A 305 7.50 3.04 14.43
CA ARG A 305 8.68 3.68 13.84
C ARG A 305 8.62 3.85 12.32
N VAL A 306 7.82 3.03 11.62
CA VAL A 306 7.89 2.93 10.16
C VAL A 306 7.59 4.24 9.44
N ASN A 307 6.63 5.03 9.91
CA ASN A 307 6.28 6.31 9.28
C ASN A 307 7.37 7.37 9.50
N THR A 308 7.98 7.41 10.68
CA THR A 308 9.12 8.29 10.97
C THR A 308 10.33 7.93 10.09
N ALA A 309 10.63 6.63 9.98
CA ALA A 309 11.70 6.15 9.12
C ALA A 309 11.43 6.44 7.64
N LEU A 310 10.20 6.23 7.18
CA LEU A 310 9.81 6.56 5.80
C LEU A 310 9.97 8.06 5.53
N LYS A 311 9.55 8.91 6.47
CA LYS A 311 9.74 10.35 6.33
C LYS A 311 11.22 10.72 6.22
N ALA A 312 12.06 10.19 7.11
CA ALA A 312 13.50 10.43 7.07
C ALA A 312 14.13 9.99 5.74
N LEU A 313 13.77 8.81 5.24
CA LEU A 313 14.21 8.31 3.93
C LEU A 313 13.79 9.22 2.76
N LEU A 314 12.59 9.78 2.82
CA LEU A 314 12.10 10.70 1.79
C LEU A 314 12.76 12.08 1.87
N ASP A 315 13.20 12.48 3.05
CA ASP A 315 13.89 13.76 3.30
C ASP A 315 15.40 13.69 2.97
N ASP A 316 16.01 12.50 2.94
CA ASP A 316 17.42 12.28 2.63
C ASP A 316 17.85 12.80 1.25
N GLY A 317 16.92 12.95 0.31
CA GLY A 317 17.15 13.53 -1.01
C GLY A 317 17.94 12.65 -1.98
N THR A 318 18.54 11.55 -1.55
CA THR A 318 19.32 10.64 -2.44
C THR A 318 18.43 9.95 -3.48
N GLY A 319 17.16 9.77 -3.17
CA GLY A 319 16.19 9.08 -4.02
C GLY A 319 16.56 7.61 -4.31
N ARG A 320 17.54 7.05 -3.60
CA ARG A 320 18.00 5.68 -3.74
C ARG A 320 17.79 4.91 -2.45
N PHE A 321 17.02 3.83 -2.52
CA PHE A 321 16.71 3.00 -1.36
C PHE A 321 17.05 1.55 -1.66
N ARG A 322 17.65 0.87 -0.68
CA ARG A 322 17.89 -0.57 -0.69
C ARG A 322 17.24 -1.20 0.52
N SER A 323 16.71 -2.40 0.38
CA SER A 323 16.14 -3.13 1.50
C SER A 323 17.19 -3.43 2.59
N GLU A 324 18.46 -3.51 2.21
CA GLU A 324 19.62 -3.71 3.10
C GLU A 324 19.95 -2.44 3.92
N GLU A 325 19.55 -1.26 3.47
CA GLU A 325 19.82 0.03 4.12
C GLU A 325 18.77 0.40 5.17
N ARG A 326 17.72 -0.40 5.31
CA ARG A 326 16.70 -0.23 6.35
C ARG A 326 17.22 -0.65 7.73
N ARG A 327 18.26 0.01 8.18
CA ARG A 327 18.72 -0.04 9.56
C ARG A 327 17.92 0.99 10.37
N VAL A 328 16.70 0.62 10.76
CA VAL A 328 15.87 1.44 11.65
C VAL A 328 15.67 0.70 12.95
#